data_80bafeeb29453231ec4b52ed60eccfd7
#
_entry.id   80bafeeb29453231ec4b52ed60eccfd7
#
_cell.length_a   1.000
_cell.length_b   1.000
_cell.length_c   1.000
_cell.angle_alpha   90.00
_cell.angle_beta   90.00
_cell.angle_gamma   90.00
#
_symmetry.space_group_name_H-M   'P 1'
#
loop_
_entity.id
_entity.type
_entity.pdbx_description
1 polymer ?
#
loop_
_entity_poly.entity_id
_entity_poly.type
_entity_poly.pdbx_seq_one_letter_code
_entity_poly.pdbx_strand_id
1 'polypeptide(L)'
;NLRVFQKAEAIYYLTYYFLEKHISKSDRTHDQMLQAARSGKQNIVEGRADAASSAEMEIKLYGVAQGSLHELLNDYEDFMRTRKIEIWTSSHPRYTKLRTTCATNNDTAYYMNLTSKMNDEELCNLLLTLIHQTITMLGKIIDLAKQDFIQNGGIKEQMYRARLSYRNNS
;
A
#
# COMPACT_ATOMS: atom_id res chain seq x y z
N ASN A 1 -6.91 -0.87 -9.79
CA ASN A 1 -5.88 -1.41 -8.86
C ASN A 1 -4.43 -1.12 -9.28
N LEU A 2 -4.17 -0.65 -10.52
CA LEU A 2 -2.82 -0.29 -10.96
C LEU A 2 -2.17 0.79 -10.07
N ARG A 3 -2.93 1.81 -9.69
CA ARG A 3 -2.43 2.92 -8.86
C ARG A 3 -1.97 2.48 -7.47
N VAL A 4 -2.67 1.53 -6.85
CA VAL A 4 -2.28 0.98 -5.54
C VAL A 4 -0.93 0.26 -5.63
N PHE A 5 -0.76 -0.55 -6.69
CA PHE A 5 0.50 -1.21 -6.95
C PHE A 5 1.66 -0.22 -7.17
N GLN A 6 1.46 0.78 -8.03
CA GLN A 6 2.48 1.80 -8.31
C GLN A 6 2.89 2.57 -7.04
N LYS A 7 1.92 2.91 -6.17
CA LYS A 7 2.25 3.54 -4.87
C LYS A 7 3.02 2.60 -3.95
N ALA A 8 2.62 1.34 -3.85
CA ALA A 8 3.35 0.36 -3.04
C ALA A 8 4.77 0.11 -3.56
N GLU A 9 4.96 0.15 -4.87
CA GLU A 9 6.28 0.10 -5.50
C GLU A 9 7.13 1.31 -5.14
N ALA A 10 6.58 2.53 -5.24
CA ALA A 10 7.27 3.75 -4.82
C ALA A 10 7.63 3.71 -3.33
N ILE A 11 6.70 3.28 -2.45
CA ILE A 11 6.95 3.09 -1.02
C ILE A 11 8.14 2.14 -0.79
N TYR A 12 8.18 1.00 -1.50
CA TYR A 12 9.25 0.02 -1.36
C TYR A 12 10.62 0.62 -1.71
N TYR A 13 10.76 1.28 -2.86
CA TYR A 13 12.04 1.85 -3.30
C TYR A 13 12.46 3.06 -2.45
N LEU A 14 11.53 3.91 -2.05
CA LEU A 14 11.80 5.02 -1.14
C LEU A 14 12.20 4.52 0.25
N THR A 15 11.58 3.44 0.75
CA THR A 15 11.97 2.80 2.01
C THR A 15 13.36 2.23 1.91
N TYR A 16 13.69 1.53 0.82
CA TYR A 16 15.04 1.03 0.61
C TYR A 16 16.07 2.16 0.64
N TYR A 17 15.84 3.25 -0.09
CA TYR A 17 16.70 4.44 -0.08
C TYR A 17 16.83 5.05 1.32
N PHE A 18 15.72 5.19 2.04
CA PHE A 18 15.69 5.71 3.40
C PHE A 18 16.54 4.86 4.36
N LEU A 19 16.39 3.54 4.30
CA LEU A 19 17.11 2.61 5.17
C LEU A 19 18.62 2.66 4.94
N GLU A 20 19.06 2.65 3.69
CA GLU A 20 20.50 2.76 3.36
C GLU A 20 21.15 4.05 3.91
N LYS A 21 20.35 5.11 4.09
CA LYS A 21 20.83 6.41 4.55
C LYS A 21 20.76 6.57 6.07
N HIS A 22 19.75 6.00 6.74
CA HIS A 22 19.39 6.38 8.10
C HIS A 22 19.48 5.27 9.14
N ILE A 23 19.46 4.00 8.74
CA ILE A 23 19.39 2.87 9.67
C ILE A 23 20.49 1.86 9.32
N SER A 24 21.34 1.54 10.30
CA SER A 24 22.39 0.55 10.11
C SER A 24 21.79 -0.82 9.76
N LYS A 25 22.45 -1.55 8.86
CA LYS A 25 22.10 -2.95 8.54
C LYS A 25 22.19 -3.92 9.73
N SER A 26 22.91 -3.54 10.76
CA SER A 26 22.99 -4.29 12.01
C SER A 26 21.82 -4.00 12.97
N ASP A 27 21.04 -2.96 12.70
CA ASP A 27 19.81 -2.65 13.44
C ASP A 27 18.66 -3.51 12.90
N ARG A 28 18.03 -4.25 13.78
CA ARG A 28 16.89 -5.11 13.43
C ARG A 28 15.73 -4.35 12.78
N THR A 29 15.55 -3.09 13.11
CA THR A 29 14.56 -2.21 12.52
C THR A 29 14.74 -2.07 11.01
N HIS A 30 16.00 -2.11 10.50
CA HIS A 30 16.28 -2.08 9.07
C HIS A 30 15.55 -3.20 8.33
N ASP A 31 15.75 -4.45 8.77
CA ASP A 31 15.17 -5.61 8.13
C ASP A 31 13.64 -5.65 8.30
N GLN A 32 13.12 -5.23 9.46
CA GLN A 32 11.68 -5.18 9.73
C GLN A 32 10.97 -4.20 8.80
N MET A 33 11.47 -2.97 8.67
CA MET A 33 10.88 -1.96 7.77
C MET A 33 10.98 -2.40 6.30
N LEU A 34 12.12 -2.95 5.89
CA LEU A 34 12.27 -3.44 4.51
C LEU A 34 11.31 -4.58 4.21
N GLN A 35 11.17 -5.51 5.14
CA GLN A 35 10.24 -6.64 5.01
C GLN A 35 8.78 -6.18 4.99
N ALA A 36 8.39 -5.21 5.80
CA ALA A 36 7.06 -4.64 5.79
C ALA A 36 6.74 -3.96 4.45
N ALA A 37 7.65 -3.15 3.91
CA ALA A 37 7.50 -2.53 2.59
C ALA A 37 7.39 -3.57 1.46
N ARG A 38 8.24 -4.60 1.51
CA ARG A 38 8.23 -5.71 0.54
C ARG A 38 6.94 -6.50 0.61
N SER A 39 6.50 -6.89 1.81
CA SER A 39 5.27 -7.64 2.04
C SER A 39 4.05 -6.86 1.54
N GLY A 40 3.96 -5.56 1.85
CA GLY A 40 2.90 -4.69 1.34
C GLY A 40 2.82 -4.72 -0.19
N LYS A 41 3.95 -4.51 -0.88
CA LYS A 41 4.00 -4.56 -2.35
C LYS A 41 3.65 -5.94 -2.92
N GLN A 42 4.25 -7.00 -2.37
CA GLN A 42 4.09 -8.37 -2.86
C GLN A 42 2.64 -8.86 -2.76
N ASN A 43 2.00 -8.66 -1.62
CA ASN A 43 0.61 -9.10 -1.41
C ASN A 43 -0.39 -8.32 -2.28
N ILE A 44 -0.09 -7.08 -2.69
CA ILE A 44 -0.89 -6.34 -3.67
C ILE A 44 -0.78 -6.99 -5.06
N VAL A 45 0.42 -7.42 -5.47
CA VAL A 45 0.63 -8.12 -6.75
C VAL A 45 -0.12 -9.44 -6.77
N GLU A 46 0.05 -10.25 -5.73
CA GLU A 46 -0.57 -11.57 -5.61
C GLU A 46 -2.09 -11.46 -5.53
N GLY A 47 -2.63 -10.55 -4.71
CA GLY A 47 -4.07 -10.31 -4.60
C GLY A 47 -4.69 -9.90 -5.93
N ARG A 48 -3.99 -9.10 -6.72
CA ARG A 48 -4.45 -8.74 -8.07
C ARG A 48 -4.45 -9.94 -9.04
N ALA A 49 -3.44 -10.80 -8.95
CA ALA A 49 -3.36 -11.99 -9.81
C ALA A 49 -4.48 -12.98 -9.48
N ASP A 50 -4.82 -13.12 -8.20
CA ASP A 50 -5.83 -14.05 -7.71
C ASP A 50 -7.27 -13.51 -7.81
N ALA A 51 -7.48 -12.22 -8.01
CA ALA A 51 -8.80 -11.59 -8.12
C ALA A 51 -9.72 -12.27 -9.14
N ALA A 52 -9.17 -12.81 -10.23
CA ALA A 52 -9.95 -13.51 -11.25
C ALA A 52 -10.35 -14.93 -10.83
N SER A 53 -9.71 -15.52 -9.84
CA SER A 53 -9.89 -16.93 -9.44
C SER A 53 -10.50 -17.11 -8.06
N SER A 54 -10.28 -16.18 -7.12
CA SER A 54 -10.76 -16.27 -5.74
C SER A 54 -10.87 -14.89 -5.08
N ALA A 55 -12.10 -14.39 -4.95
CA ALA A 55 -12.39 -13.16 -4.21
C ALA A 55 -11.96 -13.24 -2.74
N GLU A 56 -12.09 -14.42 -2.12
CA GLU A 56 -11.64 -14.64 -0.73
C GLU A 56 -10.12 -14.45 -0.59
N MET A 57 -9.35 -15.01 -1.54
CA MET A 57 -7.90 -14.89 -1.55
C MET A 57 -7.46 -13.44 -1.82
N GLU A 58 -8.11 -12.76 -2.77
CA GLU A 58 -7.90 -11.34 -3.04
C GLU A 58 -8.09 -10.49 -1.78
N ILE A 59 -9.22 -10.65 -1.09
CA ILE A 59 -9.53 -9.92 0.16
C ILE A 59 -8.47 -10.21 1.23
N LYS A 60 -8.08 -11.48 1.39
CA LYS A 60 -7.06 -11.88 2.37
C LYS A 60 -5.69 -11.25 2.07
N LEU A 61 -5.24 -11.31 0.83
CA LEU A 61 -3.92 -10.79 0.43
C LEU A 61 -3.86 -9.25 0.55
N TYR A 62 -4.91 -8.55 0.14
CA TYR A 62 -4.98 -7.10 0.37
C TYR A 62 -5.05 -6.74 1.85
N GLY A 63 -5.69 -7.56 2.69
CA GLY A 63 -5.68 -7.40 4.14
C GLY A 63 -4.28 -7.55 4.73
N VAL A 64 -3.50 -8.54 4.28
CA VAL A 64 -2.09 -8.70 4.68
C VAL A 64 -1.25 -7.52 4.23
N ALA A 65 -1.43 -7.05 2.98
CA ALA A 65 -0.75 -5.86 2.48
C ALA A 65 -1.04 -4.62 3.33
N GLN A 66 -2.30 -4.42 3.70
CA GLN A 66 -2.72 -3.31 4.54
C GLN A 66 -2.09 -3.38 5.94
N GLY A 67 -2.06 -4.58 6.55
CA GLY A 67 -1.39 -4.81 7.84
C GLY A 67 0.10 -4.47 7.78
N SER A 68 0.81 -4.97 6.77
CA SER A 68 2.24 -4.67 6.56
C SER A 68 2.52 -3.18 6.38
N LEU A 69 1.64 -2.47 5.65
CA LEU A 69 1.78 -1.02 5.50
C LEU A 69 1.49 -0.25 6.79
N HIS A 70 0.61 -0.75 7.66
CA HIS A 70 0.41 -0.17 8.99
C HIS A 70 1.63 -0.35 9.90
N GLU A 71 2.28 -1.53 9.86
CA GLU A 71 3.54 -1.75 10.58
C GLU A 71 4.60 -0.76 10.10
N LEU A 72 4.80 -0.63 8.80
CA LEU A 72 5.75 0.32 8.21
C LEU A 72 5.42 1.78 8.58
N LEU A 73 4.15 2.15 8.62
CA LEU A 73 3.70 3.48 9.03
C LEU A 73 4.14 3.78 10.46
N ASN A 74 3.90 2.85 11.38
CA ASN A 74 4.28 2.99 12.79
C ASN A 74 5.80 3.13 12.93
N ASP A 75 6.59 2.34 12.20
CA ASP A 75 8.05 2.42 12.23
C ASP A 75 8.55 3.82 11.81
N TYR A 76 7.97 4.42 10.75
CA TYR A 76 8.29 5.78 10.34
C TYR A 76 7.89 6.82 11.38
N GLU A 77 6.69 6.69 11.96
CA GLU A 77 6.26 7.60 13.03
C GLU A 77 7.18 7.52 14.25
N ASP A 78 7.59 6.33 14.66
CA ASP A 78 8.51 6.14 15.78
C ASP A 78 9.92 6.68 15.46
N PHE A 79 10.40 6.48 14.23
CA PHE A 79 11.65 7.10 13.78
C PHE A 79 11.59 8.62 13.88
N MET A 80 10.50 9.24 13.43
CA MET A 80 10.33 10.70 13.47
C MET A 80 10.21 11.21 14.91
N ARG A 81 9.38 10.57 15.73
CA ARG A 81 9.18 10.97 17.14
C ARG A 81 10.48 10.91 17.95
N THR A 82 11.24 9.81 17.81
CA THR A 82 12.50 9.63 18.55
C THR A 82 13.56 10.64 18.14
N ARG A 83 13.50 11.18 16.94
CA ARG A 83 14.45 12.19 16.41
C ARG A 83 13.90 13.60 16.42
N LYS A 84 12.70 13.82 16.96
CA LYS A 84 12.01 15.11 17.01
C LYS A 84 11.82 15.74 15.62
N ILE A 85 11.59 14.91 14.61
CA ILE A 85 11.24 15.32 13.26
C ILE A 85 9.74 15.63 13.24
N GLU A 86 9.34 16.76 12.65
CA GLU A 86 7.94 17.18 12.60
C GLU A 86 7.11 16.28 11.66
N ILE A 87 6.00 15.75 12.18
CA ILE A 87 4.97 15.08 11.38
C ILE A 87 3.99 16.15 10.92
N TRP A 88 3.88 16.35 9.59
CA TRP A 88 3.02 17.38 9.02
C TRP A 88 1.55 17.01 9.17
N THR A 89 0.82 17.92 9.73
CA THR A 89 -0.64 17.88 9.86
C THR A 89 -1.31 18.90 8.93
N SER A 90 -2.62 18.98 8.94
CA SER A 90 -3.38 19.94 8.11
C SER A 90 -3.02 21.42 8.37
N SER A 91 -2.39 21.71 9.50
CA SER A 91 -1.89 23.05 9.84
C SER A 91 -0.54 23.38 9.20
N HIS A 92 0.22 22.38 8.74
CA HIS A 92 1.53 22.61 8.12
C HIS A 92 1.38 23.17 6.70
N PRO A 93 2.11 24.24 6.31
CA PRO A 93 1.94 24.92 5.02
C PRO A 93 2.12 24.02 3.78
N ARG A 94 2.96 22.98 3.88
CA ARG A 94 3.25 22.07 2.77
C ARG A 94 2.33 20.84 2.72
N TYR A 95 1.51 20.61 3.75
CA TYR A 95 0.69 19.39 3.88
C TYR A 95 -0.23 19.16 2.69
N THR A 96 -1.04 20.16 2.35
CA THR A 96 -2.02 20.05 1.25
C THR A 96 -1.34 19.81 -0.09
N LYS A 97 -0.25 20.54 -0.38
CA LYS A 97 0.52 20.35 -1.62
C LYS A 97 1.10 18.95 -1.71
N LEU A 98 1.70 18.44 -0.63
CA LEU A 98 2.26 17.10 -0.57
C LEU A 98 1.19 16.05 -0.84
N ARG A 99 0.05 16.11 -0.16
CA ARG A 99 -1.06 15.18 -0.36
C ARG A 99 -1.60 15.19 -1.78
N THR A 100 -1.76 16.36 -2.38
CA THR A 100 -2.21 16.50 -3.77
C THR A 100 -1.18 15.90 -4.73
N THR A 101 0.09 16.21 -4.55
CA THR A 101 1.18 15.62 -5.36
C THR A 101 1.17 14.09 -5.27
N CYS A 102 1.08 13.53 -4.06
CA CYS A 102 1.00 12.09 -3.87
C CYS A 102 -0.28 11.47 -4.45
N ALA A 103 -1.40 12.19 -4.46
CA ALA A 103 -2.65 11.70 -5.03
C ALA A 103 -2.61 11.63 -6.57
N THR A 104 -1.91 12.55 -7.20
CA THR A 104 -1.85 12.68 -8.67
C THR A 104 -0.70 11.92 -9.31
N ASN A 105 0.43 11.76 -8.61
CA ASN A 105 1.58 11.03 -9.10
C ASN A 105 1.62 9.59 -8.53
N ASN A 106 1.92 8.64 -9.41
CA ASN A 106 2.10 7.24 -9.04
C ASN A 106 3.41 6.66 -9.60
N ASP A 107 4.24 7.50 -10.22
CA ASP A 107 5.49 7.07 -10.84
C ASP A 107 6.62 7.01 -9.80
N THR A 108 7.20 5.84 -9.65
CA THR A 108 8.35 5.59 -8.76
C THR A 108 9.56 6.45 -9.15
N ALA A 109 9.86 6.60 -10.45
CA ALA A 109 11.00 7.38 -10.92
C ALA A 109 10.84 8.87 -10.56
N TYR A 110 9.62 9.41 -10.63
CA TYR A 110 9.33 10.76 -10.18
C TYR A 110 9.76 10.98 -8.72
N TYR A 111 9.36 10.09 -7.83
CA TYR A 111 9.70 10.21 -6.41
C TYR A 111 11.17 10.00 -6.14
N MET A 112 11.79 8.99 -6.78
CA MET A 112 13.24 8.73 -6.62
C MET A 112 14.10 9.92 -7.05
N ASN A 113 13.72 10.63 -8.11
CA ASN A 113 14.41 11.85 -8.56
C ASN A 113 14.29 13.02 -7.57
N LEU A 114 13.30 13.02 -6.69
CA LEU A 114 13.14 14.05 -5.66
C LEU A 114 13.99 13.79 -4.41
N THR A 115 14.35 12.53 -4.13
CA THR A 115 15.03 12.16 -2.85
C THR A 115 16.33 12.90 -2.62
N SER A 116 17.11 13.17 -3.67
CA SER A 116 18.38 13.90 -3.57
C SER A 116 18.23 15.38 -3.19
N LYS A 117 17.01 15.93 -3.32
CA LYS A 117 16.67 17.32 -3.02
C LYS A 117 15.88 17.49 -1.73
N MET A 118 15.49 16.38 -1.11
CA MET A 118 14.69 16.36 0.11
C MET A 118 15.57 16.22 1.35
N ASN A 119 15.23 16.98 2.39
CA ASN A 119 15.73 16.70 3.71
C ASN A 119 14.96 15.51 4.36
N ASP A 120 15.40 15.07 5.54
CA ASP A 120 14.85 13.91 6.22
C ASP A 120 13.37 14.10 6.62
N GLU A 121 13.01 15.30 7.02
CA GLU A 121 11.61 15.64 7.35
C GLU A 121 10.70 15.54 6.13
N GLU A 122 11.12 16.09 5.00
CA GLU A 122 10.39 16.02 3.74
C GLU A 122 10.23 14.59 3.23
N LEU A 123 11.30 13.79 3.31
CA LEU A 123 11.28 12.38 2.89
C LEU A 123 10.37 11.54 3.77
N CYS A 124 10.45 11.70 5.10
CA CYS A 124 9.58 10.96 6.01
C CYS A 124 8.10 11.34 5.80
N ASN A 125 7.78 12.62 5.69
CA ASN A 125 6.40 13.07 5.45
C ASN A 125 5.86 12.63 4.08
N LEU A 126 6.72 12.54 3.05
CA LEU A 126 6.37 11.94 1.76
C LEU A 126 5.98 10.47 1.95
N LEU A 127 6.80 9.67 2.63
CA LEU A 127 6.54 8.26 2.90
C LEU A 127 5.27 8.06 3.72
N LEU A 128 5.09 8.79 4.81
CA LEU A 128 3.85 8.75 5.60
C LEU A 128 2.62 9.02 4.71
N THR A 129 2.69 10.05 3.84
CA THR A 129 1.58 10.42 2.97
C THR A 129 1.26 9.33 1.95
N LEU A 130 2.27 8.74 1.31
CA LEU A 130 2.10 7.64 0.36
C LEU A 130 1.52 6.40 1.03
N ILE A 131 2.02 6.03 2.22
CA ILE A 131 1.55 4.88 2.98
C ILE A 131 0.09 5.08 3.38
N HIS A 132 -0.28 6.21 3.97
CA HIS A 132 -1.67 6.52 4.33
C HIS A 132 -2.63 6.45 3.14
N GLN A 133 -2.23 7.02 1.99
CA GLN A 133 -3.06 6.96 0.78
C GLN A 133 -3.21 5.52 0.28
N THR A 134 -2.15 4.72 0.31
CA THR A 134 -2.18 3.33 -0.13
C THR A 134 -3.06 2.48 0.78
N ILE A 135 -2.96 2.62 2.10
CA ILE A 135 -3.82 1.96 3.09
C ILE A 135 -5.30 2.31 2.84
N THR A 136 -5.60 3.60 2.62
CA THR A 136 -6.97 4.06 2.34
C THR A 136 -7.51 3.46 1.03
N MET A 137 -6.68 3.39 0.00
CA MET A 137 -7.06 2.79 -1.28
C MET A 137 -7.31 1.28 -1.16
N LEU A 138 -6.45 0.56 -0.42
CA LEU A 138 -6.63 -0.87 -0.14
C LEU A 138 -7.93 -1.12 0.62
N GLY A 139 -8.23 -0.34 1.65
CA GLY A 139 -9.49 -0.45 2.39
C GLY A 139 -10.72 -0.38 1.47
N LYS A 140 -10.75 0.61 0.56
CA LYS A 140 -11.84 0.74 -0.43
C LYS A 140 -11.94 -0.46 -1.36
N ILE A 141 -10.81 -1.00 -1.82
CA ILE A 141 -10.79 -2.18 -2.69
C ILE A 141 -11.30 -3.41 -1.95
N ILE A 142 -10.86 -3.61 -0.71
CA ILE A 142 -11.33 -4.71 0.14
C ILE A 142 -12.84 -4.62 0.37
N ASP A 143 -13.36 -3.44 0.67
CA ASP A 143 -14.80 -3.24 0.90
C ASP A 143 -15.61 -3.54 -0.35
N LEU A 144 -15.16 -3.08 -1.52
CA LEU A 144 -15.80 -3.39 -2.80
C LEU A 144 -15.76 -4.90 -3.12
N ALA A 145 -14.61 -5.56 -2.90
CA ALA A 145 -14.48 -7.00 -3.12
C ALA A 145 -15.38 -7.81 -2.17
N LYS A 146 -15.52 -7.38 -0.90
CA LYS A 146 -16.45 -7.99 0.05
C LYS A 146 -17.91 -7.83 -0.38
N GLN A 147 -18.30 -6.63 -0.85
CA GLN A 147 -19.65 -6.39 -1.33
C GLN A 147 -19.98 -7.25 -2.56
N ASP A 148 -19.05 -7.34 -3.51
CA ASP A 148 -19.21 -8.20 -4.70
C ASP A 148 -19.34 -9.68 -4.30
N PHE A 149 -18.49 -10.15 -3.40
CA PHE A 149 -18.56 -11.52 -2.89
C PHE A 149 -19.90 -11.84 -2.19
N ILE A 150 -20.44 -10.90 -1.39
CA ILE A 150 -21.73 -11.09 -0.71
C ILE A 150 -22.88 -11.11 -1.74
N GLN A 151 -22.85 -10.27 -2.77
CA GLN A 151 -23.92 -10.15 -3.76
C GLN A 151 -23.91 -11.30 -4.78
N ASN A 152 -22.72 -11.63 -5.28
CA ASN A 152 -22.56 -12.53 -6.42
C ASN A 152 -22.06 -13.93 -6.03
N GLY A 153 -21.61 -14.11 -4.77
CA GLY A 153 -20.98 -15.34 -4.29
C GLY A 153 -19.58 -15.55 -4.85
N GLY A 154 -18.93 -16.61 -4.39
CA GLY A 154 -17.64 -17.05 -4.92
C GLY A 154 -17.76 -17.72 -6.29
N ILE A 155 -16.61 -17.99 -6.92
CA ILE A 155 -16.55 -18.60 -8.26
C ILE A 155 -17.29 -19.93 -8.34
N LYS A 156 -17.28 -20.75 -7.26
CA LYS A 156 -18.00 -22.02 -7.18
C LYS A 156 -19.51 -21.83 -7.31
N GLU A 157 -20.06 -20.83 -6.64
CA GLU A 157 -21.49 -20.49 -6.69
C GLU A 157 -21.88 -19.91 -8.04
N GLN A 158 -21.05 -19.06 -8.61
CA GLN A 158 -21.26 -18.50 -9.95
C GLN A 158 -21.23 -19.61 -11.02
N MET A 159 -20.28 -20.53 -10.97
CA MET A 159 -20.21 -21.69 -11.86
C MET A 159 -21.42 -22.63 -11.68
N TYR A 160 -21.87 -22.84 -10.45
CA TYR A 160 -23.06 -23.64 -10.18
C TYR A 160 -24.32 -23.02 -10.80
N ARG A 161 -24.53 -21.71 -10.61
CA ARG A 161 -25.65 -20.96 -11.21
C ARG A 161 -25.59 -20.99 -12.74
N ALA A 162 -24.41 -20.80 -13.34
CA ALA A 162 -24.22 -20.87 -14.78
C ALA A 162 -24.57 -22.28 -15.33
N ARG A 163 -24.18 -23.36 -14.64
CA ARG A 163 -24.54 -24.74 -15.01
C ARG A 163 -26.05 -24.98 -14.95
N LEU A 164 -26.72 -24.49 -13.90
CA LEU A 164 -28.17 -24.62 -13.77
C LEU A 164 -28.88 -23.88 -14.90
N SER A 165 -28.49 -22.64 -15.20
CA SER A 165 -29.05 -21.86 -16.29
C SER A 165 -28.90 -22.56 -17.65
N TYR A 166 -27.73 -23.12 -17.95
CA TYR A 166 -27.49 -23.85 -19.18
C TYR A 166 -28.39 -25.09 -19.29
N ARG A 167 -28.56 -25.88 -18.21
CA ARG A 167 -29.40 -27.07 -18.20
C ARG A 167 -30.89 -26.78 -18.34
N ASN A 168 -31.34 -25.62 -17.86
CA ASN A 168 -32.75 -25.21 -17.95
C ASN A 168 -33.13 -24.62 -19.33
N ASN A 169 -32.12 -24.22 -20.13
CA ASN A 169 -32.29 -23.67 -21.48
C ASN A 169 -31.96 -24.67 -22.59
N SER A 170 -31.60 -25.89 -22.22
CA SER A 170 -31.39 -27.05 -23.15
C SER A 170 -32.47 -28.08 -23.02
#